data_480103b540102ba833c685489f460991
#
_entry.id   480103b540102ba833c685489f460991
#
_cell.length_a   1.000
_cell.length_b   1.000
_cell.length_c   1.000
_cell.angle_alpha   90.00
_cell.angle_beta   90.00
_cell.angle_gamma   90.00
#
_symmetry.space_group_name_H-M   'P 1'
#
loop_
_entity.id
_entity.type
_entity.pdbx_description
1 polymer ?
#
loop_
_entity_poly.entity_id
_entity_poly.type
_entity_poly.pdbx_seq_one_letter_code
_entity_poly.pdbx_strand_id
1 'polypeptide(L)'
;VQGEGAGVFVLETYVDAKVRGADILAEIVGFSMTSDASHIVMPSKHGAARAMRGALLDAKMDVTDVGYINAHGTGTSANDKTECAAVVDVFGAHSDKLMISSTKSMHGHLIGGTGAVELLACVMALRDGVIAPTIGHEIADPDCALDVVPNIARNAKVKGVVSNAFAFGGMNAVLALKGV
;
A
#
# COMPACT_ATOMS: atom_id res chain seq x y z
N VAL A 1 13.94 2.96 -11.16
CA VAL A 1 14.14 4.31 -11.71
C VAL A 1 13.75 5.34 -10.66
N GLN A 2 14.55 6.40 -10.50
CA GLN A 2 14.19 7.52 -9.64
C GLN A 2 13.19 8.41 -10.39
N GLY A 3 12.08 8.75 -9.72
CA GLY A 3 11.09 9.71 -10.19
C GLY A 3 11.19 11.03 -9.43
N GLU A 4 10.42 12.01 -9.84
CA GLU A 4 10.25 13.29 -9.14
C GLU A 4 8.76 13.66 -9.05
N GLY A 5 8.41 14.41 -8.02
CA GLY A 5 7.05 14.87 -7.81
C GLY A 5 6.75 15.17 -6.36
N ALA A 6 5.57 15.68 -6.12
CA ALA A 6 5.03 15.95 -4.79
C ALA A 6 3.51 15.75 -4.79
N GLY A 7 2.93 15.50 -3.62
CA GLY A 7 1.50 15.45 -3.40
C GLY A 7 1.14 16.20 -2.11
N VAL A 8 0.00 16.87 -2.13
CA VAL A 8 -0.55 17.55 -0.96
C VAL A 8 -2.00 17.11 -0.77
N PHE A 9 -2.33 16.68 0.43
CA PHE A 9 -3.68 16.31 0.83
C PHE A 9 -4.18 17.24 1.91
N VAL A 10 -5.42 17.69 1.78
CA VAL A 10 -6.12 18.40 2.85
C VAL A 10 -6.79 17.33 3.73
N LEU A 11 -6.39 17.30 4.99
CA LEU A 11 -6.94 16.37 5.98
C LEU A 11 -7.75 17.16 7.00
N GLU A 12 -8.89 16.62 7.36
CA GLU A 12 -9.74 17.15 8.43
C GLU A 12 -10.41 15.99 9.17
N THR A 13 -11.00 16.25 10.32
CA THR A 13 -11.72 15.19 11.04
C THR A 13 -12.95 14.77 10.25
N TYR A 14 -13.29 13.48 10.30
CA TYR A 14 -14.47 12.96 9.61
C TYR A 14 -15.76 13.72 10.01
N VAL A 15 -15.86 14.08 11.30
CA VAL A 15 -17.02 14.80 11.82
C VAL A 15 -17.14 16.19 11.20
N ASP A 16 -16.04 16.95 11.17
CA ASP A 16 -16.05 18.29 10.60
C ASP A 16 -16.32 18.29 9.11
N ALA A 17 -15.71 17.35 8.38
CA ALA A 17 -15.95 17.14 6.96
C ALA A 17 -17.45 16.88 6.68
N LYS A 18 -18.08 16.01 7.46
CA LYS A 18 -19.52 15.72 7.35
C LYS A 18 -20.39 16.93 7.69
N VAL A 19 -20.07 17.65 8.76
CA VAL A 19 -20.84 18.86 9.19
C VAL A 19 -20.86 19.93 8.11
N ARG A 20 -19.72 20.17 7.44
CA ARG A 20 -19.65 21.15 6.36
C ARG A 20 -20.11 20.64 4.98
N GLY A 21 -20.51 19.37 4.88
CA GLY A 21 -20.96 18.78 3.62
C GLY A 21 -19.84 18.54 2.60
N ALA A 22 -18.63 18.19 3.07
CA ALA A 22 -17.49 17.93 2.20
C ALA A 22 -17.74 16.71 1.30
N ASP A 23 -17.18 16.76 0.09
CA ASP A 23 -16.95 15.58 -0.74
C ASP A 23 -15.74 14.82 -0.19
N ILE A 24 -16.00 13.82 0.67
CA ILE A 24 -14.96 13.04 1.32
C ILE A 24 -14.49 11.97 0.35
N LEU A 25 -13.21 12.01 -0.03
CA LEU A 25 -12.64 11.10 -1.02
C LEU A 25 -12.35 9.71 -0.44
N ALA A 26 -11.86 9.66 0.78
CA ALA A 26 -11.58 8.44 1.55
C ALA A 26 -11.34 8.82 3.03
N GLU A 27 -11.36 7.84 3.90
CA GLU A 27 -10.99 8.00 5.31
C GLU A 27 -9.70 7.24 5.60
N ILE A 28 -8.70 7.93 6.18
CA ILE A 28 -7.53 7.28 6.78
C ILE A 28 -7.96 6.79 8.15
N VAL A 29 -8.03 5.48 8.31
CA VAL A 29 -8.59 4.85 9.52
C VAL A 29 -7.54 4.21 10.41
N GLY A 30 -6.33 4.00 9.90
CA GLY A 30 -5.26 3.40 10.68
C GLY A 30 -3.89 3.74 10.15
N PHE A 31 -2.94 3.71 11.08
CA PHE A 31 -1.55 4.00 10.83
C PHE A 31 -0.64 3.17 11.72
N SER A 32 0.51 2.76 11.21
CA SER A 32 1.55 2.14 12.01
C SER A 32 2.94 2.42 11.45
N MET A 33 3.89 2.59 12.36
CA MET A 33 5.32 2.63 12.05
C MET A 33 6.05 1.58 12.87
N THR A 34 7.05 0.94 12.24
CA THR A 34 7.98 0.02 12.91
C THR A 34 9.40 0.27 12.46
N SER A 35 10.37 -0.17 13.25
CA SER A 35 11.77 -0.20 12.87
C SER A 35 12.30 -1.63 12.96
N ASP A 36 13.06 -2.04 11.95
CA ASP A 36 13.67 -3.38 11.90
C ASP A 36 14.84 -3.51 12.87
N ALA A 37 15.57 -2.42 13.09
CA ALA A 37 16.78 -2.37 13.92
C ALA A 37 17.82 -3.47 13.55
N SER A 38 17.90 -3.85 12.26
CA SER A 38 18.73 -4.96 11.79
C SER A 38 19.80 -4.51 10.80
N HIS A 39 19.45 -4.22 9.58
CA HIS A 39 20.38 -3.89 8.50
C HIS A 39 19.96 -2.60 7.79
N ILE A 40 20.93 -1.77 7.38
CA ILE A 40 20.63 -0.46 6.80
C ILE A 40 19.92 -0.55 5.43
N VAL A 41 20.16 -1.60 4.65
CA VAL A 41 19.61 -1.76 3.29
C VAL A 41 18.63 -2.94 3.19
N MET A 42 18.94 -4.06 3.86
CA MET A 42 18.13 -5.27 3.74
C MET A 42 16.83 -5.16 4.56
N PRO A 43 15.67 -5.22 3.91
CA PRO A 43 14.37 -5.15 4.61
C PRO A 43 14.10 -6.41 5.43
N SER A 44 13.31 -6.26 6.48
CA SER A 44 12.86 -7.37 7.32
C SER A 44 11.39 -7.69 7.05
N LYS A 45 11.11 -8.94 6.66
CA LYS A 45 9.74 -9.44 6.57
C LYS A 45 8.96 -9.20 7.88
N HIS A 46 9.62 -9.38 9.00
CA HIS A 46 8.99 -9.26 10.30
C HIS A 46 8.60 -7.81 10.64
N GLY A 47 9.46 -6.84 10.29
CA GLY A 47 9.17 -5.42 10.49
C GLY A 47 8.03 -4.94 9.61
N ALA A 48 8.04 -5.30 8.32
CA ALA A 48 6.97 -4.99 7.37
C ALA A 48 5.63 -5.62 7.81
N ALA A 49 5.63 -6.90 8.21
CA ALA A 49 4.42 -7.57 8.70
C ALA A 49 3.87 -6.92 9.98
N ARG A 50 4.74 -6.52 10.92
CA ARG A 50 4.31 -5.81 12.13
C ARG A 50 3.69 -4.46 11.79
N ALA A 51 4.24 -3.71 10.84
CA ALA A 51 3.68 -2.44 10.42
C ALA A 51 2.28 -2.62 9.81
N MET A 52 2.10 -3.59 8.92
CA MET A 52 0.78 -3.90 8.35
C MET A 52 -0.24 -4.33 9.43
N ARG A 53 0.14 -5.25 10.32
CA ARG A 53 -0.76 -5.66 11.42
C ARG A 53 -1.11 -4.50 12.34
N GLY A 54 -0.13 -3.64 12.65
CA GLY A 54 -0.35 -2.46 13.48
C GLY A 54 -1.35 -1.49 12.86
N ALA A 55 -1.23 -1.21 11.56
CA ALA A 55 -2.17 -0.35 10.85
C ALA A 55 -3.59 -0.93 10.79
N LEU A 56 -3.73 -2.24 10.55
CA LEU A 56 -5.03 -2.91 10.56
C LEU A 56 -5.66 -2.90 11.97
N LEU A 57 -4.86 -3.13 13.01
CA LEU A 57 -5.32 -3.07 14.40
C LEU A 57 -5.80 -1.67 14.78
N ASP A 58 -5.05 -0.63 14.44
CA ASP A 58 -5.41 0.77 14.65
C ASP A 58 -6.70 1.14 13.90
N ALA A 59 -6.81 0.67 12.65
CA ALA A 59 -8.00 0.82 11.80
C ALA A 59 -9.23 0.04 12.30
N LYS A 60 -9.05 -0.92 13.21
CA LYS A 60 -10.08 -1.92 13.59
C LYS A 60 -10.64 -2.67 12.37
N MET A 61 -9.75 -2.97 11.41
CA MET A 61 -10.08 -3.71 10.19
C MET A 61 -9.62 -5.15 10.31
N ASP A 62 -10.47 -6.07 9.85
CA ASP A 62 -10.07 -7.45 9.60
C ASP A 62 -9.26 -7.53 8.29
N VAL A 63 -8.41 -8.54 8.16
CA VAL A 63 -7.66 -8.78 6.92
C VAL A 63 -8.59 -8.94 5.71
N THR A 64 -9.79 -9.47 5.91
CA THR A 64 -10.81 -9.69 4.88
C THR A 64 -11.50 -8.41 4.41
N ASP A 65 -11.34 -7.28 5.11
CA ASP A 65 -11.84 -5.97 4.67
C ASP A 65 -10.94 -5.32 3.62
N VAL A 66 -9.68 -5.78 3.53
CA VAL A 66 -8.70 -5.24 2.57
C VAL A 66 -8.84 -5.96 1.23
N GLY A 67 -9.09 -5.20 0.18
CA GLY A 67 -9.16 -5.71 -1.19
C GLY A 67 -7.95 -5.32 -2.06
N TYR A 68 -7.22 -4.29 -1.65
CA TYR A 68 -6.07 -3.80 -2.41
C TYR A 68 -4.93 -3.32 -1.51
N ILE A 69 -3.71 -3.61 -1.94
CA ILE A 69 -2.48 -3.08 -1.34
C ILE A 69 -1.72 -2.30 -2.41
N ASN A 70 -1.45 -1.02 -2.14
CA ASN A 70 -0.43 -0.29 -2.86
C ASN A 70 0.91 -0.61 -2.20
N ALA A 71 1.72 -1.40 -2.88
CA ALA A 71 2.97 -1.93 -2.36
C ALA A 71 4.08 -0.88 -2.34
N HIS A 72 5.02 -1.03 -1.43
CA HIS A 72 6.30 -0.34 -1.56
C HIS A 72 7.00 -0.71 -2.87
N GLY A 73 7.08 -1.97 -3.24
CA GLY A 73 7.32 -2.49 -4.58
C GLY A 73 8.37 -1.74 -5.39
N THR A 74 9.63 -1.77 -4.96
CA THR A 74 10.71 -1.00 -5.60
C THR A 74 11.28 -1.61 -6.88
N GLY A 75 10.84 -2.83 -7.23
CA GLY A 75 11.41 -3.59 -8.34
C GLY A 75 12.79 -4.15 -8.02
N THR A 76 13.11 -4.32 -6.74
CA THR A 76 14.35 -4.94 -6.28
C THR A 76 14.07 -6.32 -5.69
N SER A 77 14.91 -7.30 -6.03
CA SER A 77 14.72 -8.67 -5.54
C SER A 77 14.64 -8.75 -4.01
N ALA A 78 15.43 -7.96 -3.28
CA ALA A 78 15.40 -7.98 -1.81
C ALA A 78 14.08 -7.45 -1.25
N ASN A 79 13.57 -6.31 -1.76
CA ASN A 79 12.33 -5.74 -1.27
C ASN A 79 11.12 -6.59 -1.67
N ASP A 80 10.98 -6.89 -2.94
CA ASP A 80 9.74 -7.44 -3.48
C ASP A 80 9.45 -8.83 -2.90
N LYS A 81 10.47 -9.70 -2.79
CA LYS A 81 10.33 -10.99 -2.09
C LYS A 81 9.98 -10.85 -0.62
N THR A 82 10.63 -9.90 0.05
CA THR A 82 10.39 -9.66 1.48
C THR A 82 8.98 -9.12 1.73
N GLU A 83 8.54 -8.18 0.90
CA GLU A 83 7.20 -7.60 0.99
C GLU A 83 6.11 -8.64 0.67
N CYS A 84 6.26 -9.40 -0.42
CA CYS A 84 5.34 -10.50 -0.75
C CYS A 84 5.24 -11.52 0.40
N ALA A 85 6.37 -11.93 0.97
CA ALA A 85 6.37 -12.83 2.12
C ALA A 85 5.72 -12.22 3.37
N ALA A 86 5.84 -10.91 3.57
CA ALA A 86 5.18 -10.21 4.67
C ALA A 86 3.66 -10.11 4.46
N VAL A 87 3.21 -9.87 3.23
CA VAL A 87 1.78 -9.87 2.87
C VAL A 87 1.17 -11.24 3.14
N VAL A 88 1.78 -12.31 2.66
CA VAL A 88 1.30 -13.69 2.93
C VAL A 88 1.25 -13.99 4.43
N ASP A 89 2.25 -13.54 5.19
CA ASP A 89 2.30 -13.71 6.65
C ASP A 89 1.16 -12.98 7.39
N VAL A 90 0.77 -11.80 6.92
CA VAL A 90 -0.29 -10.99 7.54
C VAL A 90 -1.66 -11.48 7.12
N PHE A 91 -1.88 -11.71 5.84
CA PHE A 91 -3.20 -11.95 5.26
C PHE A 91 -3.55 -13.45 5.15
N GLY A 92 -2.58 -14.36 5.31
CA GLY A 92 -2.81 -15.80 5.25
C GLY A 92 -3.54 -16.22 3.97
N ALA A 93 -4.57 -17.04 4.09
CA ALA A 93 -5.38 -17.48 2.96
C ALA A 93 -6.13 -16.35 2.22
N HIS A 94 -6.27 -15.18 2.83
CA HIS A 94 -6.87 -14.03 2.17
C HIS A 94 -5.93 -13.40 1.13
N SER A 95 -4.63 -13.64 1.20
CA SER A 95 -3.65 -13.14 0.23
C SER A 95 -3.97 -13.56 -1.21
N ASP A 96 -4.61 -14.70 -1.42
CA ASP A 96 -5.05 -15.18 -2.73
C ASP A 96 -6.18 -14.34 -3.36
N LYS A 97 -6.84 -13.50 -2.56
CA LYS A 97 -7.93 -12.62 -2.98
C LYS A 97 -7.54 -11.16 -3.05
N LEU A 98 -6.33 -10.83 -2.61
CA LEU A 98 -5.80 -9.48 -2.63
C LEU A 98 -5.30 -9.12 -4.02
N MET A 99 -5.59 -7.91 -4.45
CA MET A 99 -4.85 -7.24 -5.50
C MET A 99 -3.73 -6.43 -4.87
N ILE A 100 -2.52 -6.58 -5.37
CA ILE A 100 -1.35 -5.81 -4.93
C ILE A 100 -0.66 -5.21 -6.15
N SER A 101 -0.34 -3.92 -6.13
CA SER A 101 0.43 -3.36 -7.25
C SER A 101 1.46 -2.34 -6.77
N SER A 102 2.52 -2.20 -7.55
CA SER A 102 3.49 -1.13 -7.38
C SER A 102 3.28 -0.06 -8.44
N THR A 103 2.71 1.07 -8.02
CA THR A 103 2.55 2.23 -8.89
C THR A 103 3.88 2.90 -9.23
N LYS A 104 4.97 2.57 -8.50
CA LYS A 104 6.33 2.97 -8.86
C LYS A 104 6.75 2.52 -10.26
N SER A 105 6.15 1.45 -10.77
CA SER A 105 6.37 1.01 -12.15
C SER A 105 5.97 2.08 -13.18
N MET A 106 5.03 2.98 -12.84
CA MET A 106 4.54 4.05 -13.72
C MET A 106 5.24 5.39 -13.46
N HIS A 107 5.50 5.75 -12.20
CA HIS A 107 6.02 7.09 -11.86
C HIS A 107 7.45 7.09 -11.30
N GLY A 108 8.07 5.92 -11.15
CA GLY A 108 9.37 5.80 -10.51
C GLY A 108 9.30 5.94 -8.99
N HIS A 109 10.46 5.95 -8.34
CA HIS A 109 10.58 6.12 -6.89
C HIS A 109 10.93 7.58 -6.55
N LEU A 110 10.00 8.33 -6.00
CA LEU A 110 10.16 9.75 -5.67
C LEU A 110 10.81 9.99 -4.29
N ILE A 111 11.35 8.93 -3.69
CA ILE A 111 11.95 8.96 -2.34
C ILE A 111 10.93 9.50 -1.32
N GLY A 112 11.13 10.70 -0.77
CA GLY A 112 10.23 11.29 0.23
C GLY A 112 8.84 11.67 -0.28
N GLY A 113 8.69 11.93 -1.58
CA GLY A 113 7.40 12.29 -2.19
C GLY A 113 6.53 11.08 -2.57
N THR A 114 7.10 9.88 -2.58
CA THR A 114 6.44 8.67 -3.11
C THR A 114 5.13 8.35 -2.39
N GLY A 115 5.13 8.38 -1.06
CA GLY A 115 3.94 8.03 -0.28
C GLY A 115 2.72 8.91 -0.58
N ALA A 116 2.93 10.19 -0.89
CA ALA A 116 1.84 11.08 -1.26
C ALA A 116 1.25 10.72 -2.64
N VAL A 117 2.09 10.38 -3.62
CA VAL A 117 1.62 9.95 -4.94
C VAL A 117 0.93 8.58 -4.87
N GLU A 118 1.46 7.67 -4.07
CA GLU A 118 0.86 6.35 -3.84
C GLU A 118 -0.49 6.43 -3.10
N LEU A 119 -0.61 7.38 -2.16
CA LEU A 119 -1.88 7.64 -1.50
C LEU A 119 -2.98 8.06 -2.48
N LEU A 120 -2.65 8.79 -3.55
CA LEU A 120 -3.59 9.14 -4.61
C LEU A 120 -4.15 7.88 -5.29
N ALA A 121 -3.29 6.90 -5.61
CA ALA A 121 -3.75 5.63 -6.19
C ALA A 121 -4.69 4.86 -5.24
N CYS A 122 -4.43 4.90 -3.93
CA CYS A 122 -5.30 4.31 -2.92
C CYS A 122 -6.68 5.01 -2.88
N VAL A 123 -6.70 6.33 -2.95
CA VAL A 123 -7.94 7.13 -3.01
C VAL A 123 -8.74 6.80 -4.28
N MET A 124 -8.10 6.70 -5.44
CA MET A 124 -8.76 6.34 -6.70
C MET A 124 -9.32 4.92 -6.65
N ALA A 125 -8.61 3.98 -6.01
CA ALA A 125 -9.10 2.62 -5.84
C ALA A 125 -10.40 2.58 -5.02
N LEU A 126 -10.50 3.38 -3.97
CA LEU A 126 -11.69 3.46 -3.12
C LEU A 126 -12.85 4.23 -3.78
N ARG A 127 -12.56 5.40 -4.37
CA ARG A 127 -13.57 6.30 -4.92
C ARG A 127 -14.08 5.84 -6.28
N ASP A 128 -13.15 5.53 -7.18
CA ASP A 128 -13.46 5.28 -8.59
C ASP A 128 -13.53 3.79 -8.91
N GLY A 129 -13.08 2.93 -7.99
CA GLY A 129 -13.02 1.48 -8.21
C GLY A 129 -11.99 1.08 -9.27
N VAL A 130 -10.92 1.86 -9.41
CA VAL A 130 -9.84 1.61 -10.39
C VAL A 130 -8.57 1.22 -9.66
N ILE A 131 -8.14 -0.01 -9.84
CA ILE A 131 -6.87 -0.51 -9.30
C ILE A 131 -5.77 -0.29 -10.33
N ALA A 132 -4.80 0.52 -9.96
CA ALA A 132 -3.64 0.81 -10.80
C ALA A 132 -2.76 -0.44 -11.01
N PRO A 133 -2.16 -0.64 -12.20
CA PRO A 133 -1.37 -1.83 -12.48
C PRO A 133 0.09 -1.72 -12.01
N THR A 134 0.77 -2.86 -11.95
CA THR A 134 2.22 -2.96 -12.06
C THR A 134 2.58 -3.12 -13.52
N ILE A 135 3.05 -2.06 -14.19
CA ILE A 135 3.44 -2.13 -15.61
C ILE A 135 4.85 -2.70 -15.78
N GLY A 136 5.12 -3.25 -16.99
CA GLY A 136 6.40 -3.88 -17.31
C GLY A 136 6.59 -5.25 -16.67
N HIS A 137 5.52 -5.88 -16.21
CA HIS A 137 5.55 -7.23 -15.66
C HIS A 137 5.49 -8.26 -16.80
N GLU A 138 6.62 -8.86 -17.12
CA GLU A 138 6.76 -9.82 -18.23
C GLU A 138 6.82 -11.28 -17.75
N ILE A 139 7.53 -11.52 -16.64
CA ILE A 139 7.76 -12.87 -16.10
C ILE A 139 7.40 -12.86 -14.62
N ALA A 140 6.51 -13.77 -14.22
CA ALA A 140 6.14 -13.94 -12.82
C ALA A 140 7.32 -14.48 -12.02
N ASP A 141 7.60 -13.86 -10.87
CA ASP A 141 8.58 -14.36 -9.90
C ASP A 141 7.89 -15.39 -8.98
N PRO A 142 8.36 -16.64 -8.91
CA PRO A 142 7.76 -17.65 -8.03
C PRO A 142 7.83 -17.28 -6.55
N ASP A 143 8.74 -16.41 -6.14
CA ASP A 143 8.83 -15.91 -4.77
C ASP A 143 7.84 -14.77 -4.48
N CYS A 144 7.11 -14.30 -5.51
CA CYS A 144 6.07 -13.26 -5.43
C CYS A 144 4.77 -13.74 -6.08
N ALA A 145 4.27 -14.89 -5.67
CA ALA A 145 3.08 -15.55 -6.23
C ALA A 145 1.77 -14.89 -5.72
N LEU A 146 1.66 -13.56 -5.90
CA LEU A 146 0.46 -12.77 -5.58
C LEU A 146 -0.11 -12.16 -6.86
N ASP A 147 -1.38 -11.72 -6.81
CA ASP A 147 -1.98 -10.98 -7.91
C ASP A 147 -1.44 -9.54 -7.97
N VAL A 148 -0.36 -9.34 -8.72
CA VAL A 148 0.32 -8.04 -8.83
C VAL A 148 -0.35 -7.06 -9.80
N VAL A 149 -1.56 -7.34 -10.26
CA VAL A 149 -2.30 -6.53 -11.25
C VAL A 149 -1.42 -6.21 -12.46
N PRO A 150 -0.98 -7.23 -13.22
CA PRO A 150 0.04 -7.03 -14.24
C PRO A 150 -0.46 -6.20 -15.41
N ASN A 151 0.28 -5.16 -15.75
CA ASN A 151 0.23 -4.33 -16.96
C ASN A 151 -1.06 -3.56 -17.24
N ILE A 152 -2.24 -4.02 -16.82
CA ILE A 152 -3.53 -3.42 -17.15
C ILE A 152 -4.30 -3.12 -15.86
N ALA A 153 -4.78 -1.88 -15.73
CA ALA A 153 -5.64 -1.47 -14.62
C ALA A 153 -6.92 -2.33 -14.56
N ARG A 154 -7.41 -2.57 -13.36
CA ARG A 154 -8.66 -3.34 -13.14
C ARG A 154 -9.74 -2.48 -12.51
N ASN A 155 -10.97 -2.71 -12.94
CA ASN A 155 -12.13 -2.19 -12.24
C ASN A 155 -12.50 -3.19 -11.13
N ALA A 156 -12.45 -2.75 -9.89
CA ALA A 156 -12.83 -3.53 -8.72
C ALA A 156 -13.30 -2.63 -7.59
N LYS A 157 -14.41 -3.00 -6.96
CA LYS A 157 -14.88 -2.33 -5.74
C LYS A 157 -14.18 -2.94 -4.54
N VAL A 158 -13.40 -2.14 -3.83
CA VAL A 158 -12.72 -2.53 -2.60
C VAL A 158 -13.26 -1.73 -1.43
N LYS A 159 -13.36 -2.36 -0.26
CA LYS A 159 -13.84 -1.69 0.96
C LYS A 159 -12.72 -0.98 1.68
N GLY A 160 -11.57 -1.61 1.72
CA GLY A 160 -10.38 -1.12 2.40
C GLY A 160 -9.13 -1.31 1.54
N VAL A 161 -8.19 -0.43 1.75
CA VAL A 161 -6.91 -0.38 1.05
C VAL A 161 -5.78 -0.16 2.06
N VAL A 162 -4.65 -0.78 1.80
CA VAL A 162 -3.41 -0.56 2.56
C VAL A 162 -2.35 0.06 1.65
N SER A 163 -1.62 1.05 2.15
CA SER A 163 -0.47 1.65 1.48
C SER A 163 0.79 1.38 2.29
N ASN A 164 1.77 0.73 1.67
CA ASN A 164 3.04 0.35 2.29
C ASN A 164 4.17 1.28 1.86
N ALA A 165 4.94 1.79 2.81
CA ALA A 165 6.16 2.57 2.56
C ALA A 165 7.28 2.05 3.47
N PHE A 166 8.30 1.46 2.86
CA PHE A 166 9.46 0.91 3.56
C PHE A 166 10.71 1.69 3.15
N ALA A 167 11.61 1.93 4.09
CA ALA A 167 12.77 2.79 3.85
C ALA A 167 14.07 2.13 4.32
N PHE A 168 15.18 2.58 3.73
CA PHE A 168 16.50 2.27 4.27
C PHE A 168 16.59 2.67 5.74
N GLY A 169 17.40 1.94 6.50
CA GLY A 169 17.45 2.03 7.95
C GLY A 169 16.39 1.18 8.64
N GLY A 170 15.56 0.44 7.87
CA GLY A 170 14.57 -0.49 8.38
C GLY A 170 13.31 0.20 8.93
N MET A 171 13.00 1.41 8.48
CA MET A 171 11.75 2.07 8.83
C MET A 171 10.63 1.57 7.93
N ASN A 172 9.53 1.17 8.53
CA ASN A 172 8.33 0.73 7.83
C ASN A 172 7.14 1.58 8.27
N ALA A 173 6.42 2.16 7.33
CA ALA A 173 5.19 2.92 7.58
C ALA A 173 4.05 2.35 6.74
N VAL A 174 2.89 2.21 7.35
CA VAL A 174 1.70 1.66 6.68
C VAL A 174 0.48 2.50 7.03
N LEU A 175 -0.30 2.86 6.01
CA LEU A 175 -1.60 3.48 6.15
C LEU A 175 -2.70 2.48 5.79
N ALA A 176 -3.79 2.51 6.53
CA ALA A 176 -5.03 1.82 6.20
C ALA A 176 -6.14 2.84 5.90
N LEU A 177 -6.83 2.65 4.79
CA LEU A 177 -7.89 3.53 4.31
C LEU A 177 -9.15 2.74 4.04
N LYS A 178 -10.31 3.40 4.15
CA LYS A 178 -11.60 2.88 3.69
C LYS A 178 -12.37 3.91 2.86
N GLY A 179 -13.29 3.43 2.04
CA GLY A 179 -14.29 4.26 1.37
C GLY A 179 -15.30 4.85 2.37
N VAL A 180 -15.96 5.93 1.97
CA VAL A 180 -16.98 6.66 2.75
C VAL A 180 -18.38 6.38 2.21
#